data_1fb2fa5bea5256cc2129c2cb2ed3a6dc
#
_entry.id   1fb2fa5bea5256cc2129c2cb2ed3a6dc
#
_cell.length_a   1.000
_cell.length_b   1.000
_cell.length_c   1.000
_cell.angle_alpha   90.00
_cell.angle_beta   90.00
_cell.angle_gamma   90.00
#
_symmetry.space_group_name_H-M   'P 1'
#
loop_
_entity.id
_entity.type
_entity.pdbx_description
1 polymer ?
#
loop_
_entity_poly.entity_id
_entity_poly.type
_entity_poly.pdbx_seq_one_letter_code
_entity_poly.pdbx_strand_id
1 'polypeptide(L)'
;RGNGAHQDLNLDLMERSARSLQPTFHALAQQSWQRPADIALRQTIGRLGREGEQQMMAATHGVNTHRGAIWALGLLVSAVAMHGGAGGAQQIAATAAELAKLPDDAAPKVFSKGLRATHRYRVPGAREEAQQAFPHVMQRALPQLRLSRLRGSSETHARLDALMAIMTSLTDTCVLSRAGLEGLDAMQDGARAVLNAGGSAHPAGQAALAE
;
A
#
# COMPACT_ATOMS: atom_id res chain seq x y z
N ARG A 1 -8.83 13.99 11.66
CA ARG A 1 -8.72 12.53 11.75
C ARG A 1 -7.74 12.06 12.82
N GLY A 2 -6.99 12.98 13.44
CA GLY A 2 -6.16 12.74 14.60
C GLY A 2 -5.09 11.65 14.43
N ASN A 3 -4.62 11.15 15.56
CA ASN A 3 -3.56 10.15 15.62
C ASN A 3 -4.08 8.69 15.52
N GLY A 4 -5.38 8.50 15.32
CA GLY A 4 -6.01 7.16 15.31
C GLY A 4 -5.84 6.43 16.65
N ALA A 5 -5.79 5.10 16.60
CA ALA A 5 -5.62 4.25 17.76
C ALA A 5 -4.14 4.02 18.15
N HIS A 6 -3.20 4.70 17.50
CA HIS A 6 -1.76 4.53 17.74
C HIS A 6 -1.26 5.45 18.85
N GLN A 7 -0.42 4.92 19.73
CA GLN A 7 0.30 5.71 20.74
C GLN A 7 1.67 6.15 20.23
N ASP A 8 2.23 5.45 19.25
CA ASP A 8 3.56 5.63 18.69
C ASP A 8 3.56 6.34 17.33
N LEU A 9 2.39 6.66 16.77
CA LEU A 9 2.21 7.33 15.49
C LEU A 9 1.36 8.62 15.65
N ASN A 10 1.80 9.68 14.98
CA ASN A 10 1.06 10.92 14.83
C ASN A 10 1.27 11.49 13.43
N LEU A 11 0.52 12.54 13.06
CA LEU A 11 0.57 13.12 11.73
C LEU A 11 1.97 13.65 11.39
N ASP A 12 2.61 14.38 12.32
CA ASP A 12 3.93 14.97 12.08
C ASP A 12 5.00 13.91 11.84
N LEU A 13 4.94 12.79 12.58
CA LEU A 13 5.82 11.65 12.39
C LEU A 13 5.61 11.00 11.02
N MET A 14 4.34 10.82 10.62
CA MET A 14 3.98 10.24 9.33
C MET A 14 4.44 11.12 8.17
N GLU A 15 4.26 12.44 8.25
CA GLU A 15 4.72 13.38 7.23
C GLU A 15 6.26 13.44 7.14
N ARG A 16 6.95 13.46 8.27
CA ARG A 16 8.42 13.42 8.32
C ARG A 16 8.95 12.15 7.67
N SER A 17 8.34 11.03 8.00
CA SER A 17 8.65 9.74 7.38
C SER A 17 8.42 9.75 5.88
N ALA A 18 7.28 10.24 5.41
CA ALA A 18 6.99 10.32 3.98
C ALA A 18 8.03 11.18 3.24
N ARG A 19 8.40 12.33 3.80
CA ARG A 19 9.43 13.21 3.22
C ARG A 19 10.80 12.54 3.17
N SER A 20 11.17 11.74 4.17
CA SER A 20 12.46 11.02 4.20
C SER A 20 12.59 9.99 3.08
N LEU A 21 11.49 9.53 2.49
CA LEU A 21 11.46 8.54 1.41
C LEU A 21 11.53 9.13 0.00
N GLN A 22 11.43 10.45 -0.15
CA GLN A 22 11.51 11.10 -1.47
C GLN A 22 12.79 10.72 -2.23
N PRO A 23 14.00 10.76 -1.64
CA PRO A 23 15.22 10.33 -2.33
C PRO A 23 15.19 8.87 -2.75
N THR A 24 14.59 8.01 -1.95
CA THR A 24 14.47 6.57 -2.25
C THR A 24 13.62 6.35 -3.51
N PHE A 25 12.43 6.95 -3.59
CA PHE A 25 11.57 6.82 -4.76
C PHE A 25 12.19 7.46 -6.00
N HIS A 26 12.92 8.55 -5.86
CA HIS A 26 13.65 9.16 -6.96
C HIS A 26 14.74 8.22 -7.48
N ALA A 27 15.54 7.63 -6.59
CA ALA A 27 16.59 6.65 -6.96
C ALA A 27 16.00 5.40 -7.63
N LEU A 28 14.85 4.89 -7.11
CA LEU A 28 14.14 3.76 -7.72
C LEU A 28 13.72 4.08 -9.15
N ALA A 29 13.15 5.27 -9.40
CA ALA A 29 12.77 5.70 -10.74
C ALA A 29 13.97 5.82 -11.66
N GLN A 30 15.06 6.47 -11.22
CA GLN A 30 16.29 6.63 -12.01
C GLN A 30 16.90 5.29 -12.39
N GLN A 31 17.04 4.38 -11.43
CA GLN A 31 17.65 3.06 -11.65
C GLN A 31 16.78 2.12 -12.48
N SER A 32 15.50 2.40 -12.58
CA SER A 32 14.56 1.58 -13.36
C SER A 32 14.24 2.17 -14.74
N TRP A 33 14.70 3.37 -15.04
CA TRP A 33 14.34 4.09 -16.27
C TRP A 33 14.66 3.29 -17.53
N GLN A 34 13.61 2.91 -18.26
CA GLN A 34 13.67 2.15 -19.52
C GLN A 34 14.48 0.84 -19.44
N ARG A 35 14.58 0.24 -18.27
CA ARG A 35 15.24 -1.06 -18.07
C ARG A 35 14.24 -2.21 -18.16
N PRO A 36 14.69 -3.40 -18.59
CA PRO A 36 13.86 -4.61 -18.55
C PRO A 36 13.68 -5.13 -17.12
N ALA A 37 12.62 -5.92 -16.89
CA ALA A 37 12.43 -6.65 -15.66
C ALA A 37 13.38 -7.85 -15.59
N ASP A 38 14.52 -7.67 -14.99
CA ASP A 38 15.52 -8.71 -14.78
C ASP A 38 15.96 -8.82 -13.31
N ILE A 39 16.71 -9.87 -12.98
CA ILE A 39 17.20 -10.14 -11.63
C ILE A 39 18.10 -9.00 -11.14
N ALA A 40 18.93 -8.42 -12.00
CA ALA A 40 19.84 -7.34 -11.63
C ALA A 40 19.05 -6.08 -11.22
N LEU A 41 18.02 -5.72 -11.96
CA LEU A 41 17.12 -4.63 -11.59
C LEU A 41 16.37 -4.96 -10.28
N ARG A 42 15.84 -6.19 -10.15
CA ARG A 42 15.13 -6.59 -8.92
C ARG A 42 16.02 -6.48 -7.68
N GLN A 43 17.27 -6.89 -7.75
CA GLN A 43 18.24 -6.77 -6.65
C GLN A 43 18.55 -5.30 -6.34
N THR A 44 18.69 -4.46 -7.37
CA THR A 44 18.88 -3.01 -7.21
C THR A 44 17.71 -2.37 -6.49
N ILE A 45 16.47 -2.67 -6.91
CA ILE A 45 15.23 -2.19 -6.27
C ILE A 45 15.17 -2.66 -4.82
N GLY A 46 15.52 -3.93 -4.56
CA GLY A 46 15.53 -4.49 -3.21
C GLY A 46 16.52 -3.78 -2.28
N ARG A 47 17.74 -3.51 -2.77
CA ARG A 47 18.76 -2.76 -2.04
C ARG A 47 18.29 -1.34 -1.71
N LEU A 48 17.83 -0.60 -2.71
CA LEU A 48 17.31 0.76 -2.52
C LEU A 48 16.12 0.82 -1.56
N GLY A 49 15.22 -0.18 -1.62
CA GLY A 49 14.10 -0.30 -0.68
C GLY A 49 14.57 -0.50 0.76
N ARG A 50 15.58 -1.34 1.00
CA ARG A 50 16.17 -1.54 2.33
C ARG A 50 16.88 -0.29 2.85
N GLU A 51 17.61 0.41 1.99
CA GLU A 51 18.24 1.71 2.33
C GLU A 51 17.17 2.75 2.70
N GLY A 52 16.08 2.82 1.93
CA GLY A 52 14.93 3.67 2.23
C GLY A 52 14.25 3.30 3.55
N GLU A 53 14.11 2.01 3.86
CA GLU A 53 13.60 1.57 5.15
C GLU A 53 14.49 2.03 6.31
N GLN A 54 15.81 1.95 6.16
CA GLN A 54 16.75 2.46 7.17
C GLN A 54 16.61 3.97 7.37
N GLN A 55 16.47 4.74 6.27
CA GLN A 55 16.25 6.19 6.34
C GLN A 55 14.92 6.54 7.03
N MET A 56 13.86 5.82 6.69
CA MET A 56 12.57 5.97 7.35
C MET A 56 12.67 5.68 8.85
N MET A 57 13.31 4.59 9.24
CA MET A 57 13.50 4.22 10.65
C MET A 57 14.33 5.26 11.41
N ALA A 58 15.36 5.82 10.79
CA ALA A 58 16.15 6.91 11.38
C ALA A 58 15.31 8.18 11.57
N ALA A 59 14.51 8.57 10.56
CA ALA A 59 13.64 9.74 10.62
C ALA A 59 12.51 9.63 11.65
N THR A 60 12.16 8.41 12.05
CA THR A 60 11.03 8.11 12.95
C THR A 60 11.46 7.56 14.31
N HIS A 61 12.75 7.63 14.63
CA HIS A 61 13.30 7.10 15.88
C HIS A 61 12.96 5.61 16.10
N GLY A 62 13.02 4.83 15.04
CA GLY A 62 12.80 3.38 15.08
C GLY A 62 11.33 2.95 14.90
N VAL A 63 10.41 3.87 14.63
CA VAL A 63 9.00 3.52 14.42
C VAL A 63 8.76 3.18 12.95
N ASN A 64 8.26 1.98 12.69
CA ASN A 64 7.88 1.56 11.34
C ASN A 64 6.57 2.23 10.91
N THR A 65 6.66 3.13 9.96
CA THR A 65 5.55 3.93 9.42
C THR A 65 5.16 3.52 8.00
N HIS A 66 6.13 3.34 7.10
CA HIS A 66 5.91 3.23 5.66
C HIS A 66 6.57 1.99 5.00
N ARG A 67 6.94 0.95 5.74
CA ARG A 67 7.57 -0.26 5.14
C ARG A 67 6.72 -0.86 4.01
N GLY A 68 5.42 -0.99 4.22
CA GLY A 68 4.49 -1.48 3.19
C GLY A 68 4.41 -0.55 1.97
N ALA A 69 4.45 0.77 2.21
CA ALA A 69 4.46 1.76 1.14
C ALA A 69 5.77 1.70 0.32
N ILE A 70 6.92 1.51 0.96
CA ILE A 70 8.21 1.33 0.26
C ILE A 70 8.12 0.13 -0.69
N TRP A 71 7.55 -0.99 -0.25
CA TRP A 71 7.36 -2.17 -1.08
C TRP A 71 6.41 -1.89 -2.25
N ALA A 72 5.18 -1.51 -1.98
CA ALA A 72 4.16 -1.36 -3.02
C ALA A 72 4.46 -0.20 -3.98
N LEU A 73 4.72 1.00 -3.45
CA LEU A 73 5.04 2.17 -4.28
C LEU A 73 6.40 2.04 -4.95
N GLY A 74 7.37 1.40 -4.31
CA GLY A 74 8.68 1.15 -4.91
C GLY A 74 8.57 0.32 -6.18
N LEU A 75 7.79 -0.76 -6.18
CA LEU A 75 7.51 -1.57 -7.37
C LEU A 75 6.76 -0.78 -8.45
N LEU A 76 5.73 -0.03 -8.06
CA LEU A 76 4.92 0.75 -9.01
C LEU A 76 5.71 1.91 -9.64
N VAL A 77 6.49 2.65 -8.85
CA VAL A 77 7.37 3.73 -9.34
C VAL A 77 8.42 3.16 -10.31
N SER A 78 9.03 2.04 -9.96
CA SER A 78 9.97 1.34 -10.85
C SER A 78 9.29 0.91 -12.15
N ALA A 79 8.10 0.34 -12.08
CA ALA A 79 7.34 -0.07 -13.26
C ALA A 79 6.98 1.12 -14.18
N VAL A 80 6.56 2.25 -13.62
CA VAL A 80 6.33 3.48 -14.41
C VAL A 80 7.59 3.94 -15.11
N ALA A 81 8.72 3.96 -14.40
CA ALA A 81 10.03 4.36 -14.94
C ALA A 81 10.51 3.41 -16.05
N MET A 82 10.28 2.11 -15.92
CA MET A 82 10.59 1.11 -16.96
C MET A 82 9.85 1.41 -18.28
N HIS A 83 8.66 1.99 -18.21
CA HIS A 83 7.90 2.45 -19.37
C HIS A 83 8.18 3.90 -19.77
N GLY A 84 9.27 4.50 -19.28
CA GLY A 84 9.64 5.87 -19.60
C GLY A 84 8.64 6.93 -19.11
N GLY A 85 7.91 6.65 -18.03
CA GLY A 85 6.87 7.53 -17.49
C GLY A 85 5.52 7.41 -18.19
N ALA A 86 5.37 6.48 -19.13
CA ALA A 86 4.14 6.23 -19.88
C ALA A 86 3.48 4.92 -19.45
N GLY A 87 2.36 4.57 -20.09
CA GLY A 87 1.64 3.33 -19.86
C GLY A 87 0.37 3.47 -19.03
N GLY A 88 -0.58 2.56 -19.26
CA GLY A 88 -1.82 2.49 -18.51
C GLY A 88 -1.65 1.73 -17.19
N ALA A 89 -2.59 1.90 -16.27
CA ALA A 89 -2.55 1.30 -14.95
C ALA A 89 -2.37 -0.23 -14.99
N GLN A 90 -3.04 -0.93 -15.92
CA GLN A 90 -2.90 -2.37 -16.09
C GLN A 90 -1.48 -2.79 -16.48
N GLN A 91 -0.87 -2.09 -17.43
CA GLN A 91 0.49 -2.36 -17.89
C GLN A 91 1.50 -2.15 -16.75
N ILE A 92 1.36 -1.05 -16.01
CA ILE A 92 2.22 -0.71 -14.87
C ILE A 92 2.09 -1.77 -13.77
N ALA A 93 0.86 -2.16 -13.42
CA ALA A 93 0.62 -3.18 -12.41
C ALA A 93 1.18 -4.56 -12.82
N ALA A 94 1.05 -4.94 -14.09
CA ALA A 94 1.62 -6.17 -14.64
C ALA A 94 3.15 -6.18 -14.56
N THR A 95 3.81 -5.09 -14.95
CA THR A 95 5.28 -4.95 -14.85
C THR A 95 5.77 -4.96 -13.39
N ALA A 96 5.04 -4.32 -12.49
CA ALA A 96 5.32 -4.39 -11.06
C ALA A 96 5.20 -5.83 -10.51
N ALA A 97 4.22 -6.59 -11.01
CA ALA A 97 4.06 -8.00 -10.64
C ALA A 97 5.21 -8.87 -11.17
N GLU A 98 5.71 -8.62 -12.36
CA GLU A 98 6.91 -9.29 -12.90
C GLU A 98 8.11 -9.06 -11.99
N LEU A 99 8.38 -7.81 -11.59
CA LEU A 99 9.43 -7.47 -10.63
C LEU A 99 9.24 -8.18 -9.29
N ALA A 100 7.99 -8.22 -8.77
CA ALA A 100 7.69 -8.85 -7.49
C ALA A 100 7.90 -10.37 -7.46
N LYS A 101 7.84 -11.04 -8.62
CA LYS A 101 8.08 -12.47 -8.78
C LYS A 101 9.56 -12.82 -8.83
N LEU A 102 10.42 -11.88 -9.24
CA LEU A 102 11.85 -12.11 -9.34
C LEU A 102 12.49 -12.25 -7.95
N PRO A 103 13.54 -13.10 -7.82
CA PRO A 103 14.23 -13.30 -6.55
C PRO A 103 15.05 -12.05 -6.15
N ASP A 104 15.18 -11.87 -4.85
CA ASP A 104 16.12 -10.93 -4.22
C ASP A 104 16.88 -11.70 -3.15
N ASP A 105 18.10 -12.13 -3.51
CA ASP A 105 18.92 -13.00 -2.65
C ASP A 105 19.38 -12.29 -1.37
N ALA A 106 19.44 -10.96 -1.40
CA ALA A 106 19.77 -10.13 -0.25
C ALA A 106 18.56 -9.78 0.63
N ALA A 107 17.37 -10.28 0.30
CA ALA A 107 16.18 -10.04 1.12
C ALA A 107 16.35 -10.68 2.52
N PRO A 108 16.10 -9.93 3.62
CA PRO A 108 16.24 -10.48 4.96
C PRO A 108 15.31 -11.68 5.16
N LYS A 109 15.84 -12.79 5.64
CA LYS A 109 15.07 -13.99 6.02
C LYS A 109 14.37 -13.83 7.37
N VAL A 110 13.87 -12.63 7.70
CA VAL A 110 13.26 -12.32 8.98
C VAL A 110 11.74 -12.38 8.87
N PHE A 111 11.11 -13.11 9.76
CA PHE A 111 9.66 -13.16 9.88
C PHE A 111 9.12 -11.82 10.41
N SER A 112 8.66 -10.96 9.53
CA SER A 112 7.91 -9.75 9.90
C SER A 112 6.58 -10.12 10.58
N LYS A 113 5.96 -9.16 11.30
CA LYS A 113 4.61 -9.36 11.89
C LYS A 113 3.58 -9.76 10.81
N GLY A 114 3.64 -9.13 9.63
CA GLY A 114 2.78 -9.48 8.50
C GLY A 114 3.02 -10.90 7.99
N LEU A 115 4.28 -11.33 7.84
CA LEU A 115 4.59 -12.69 7.41
C LEU A 115 4.16 -13.74 8.45
N ARG A 116 4.26 -13.45 9.75
CA ARG A 116 3.73 -14.31 10.80
C ARG A 116 2.21 -14.45 10.72
N ALA A 117 1.49 -13.34 10.47
CA ALA A 117 0.04 -13.37 10.26
C ALA A 117 -0.34 -14.18 9.02
N THR A 118 0.36 -14.00 7.90
CA THR A 118 0.20 -14.79 6.68
C THR A 118 0.32 -16.29 6.95
N HIS A 119 1.36 -16.71 7.67
CA HIS A 119 1.55 -18.11 8.05
C HIS A 119 0.49 -18.62 9.03
N ARG A 120 0.17 -17.83 10.06
CA ARG A 120 -0.79 -18.22 11.10
C ARG A 120 -2.20 -18.42 10.55
N TYR A 121 -2.65 -17.49 9.69
CA TYR A 121 -4.02 -17.47 9.16
C TYR A 121 -4.13 -18.07 7.76
N ARG A 122 -3.01 -18.49 7.14
CA ARG A 122 -2.93 -19.03 5.77
C ARG A 122 -3.57 -18.11 4.73
N VAL A 123 -3.28 -16.82 4.84
CA VAL A 123 -3.83 -15.77 3.97
C VAL A 123 -2.73 -15.12 3.12
N PRO A 124 -3.05 -14.58 1.94
CA PRO A 124 -2.10 -13.84 1.13
C PRO A 124 -1.67 -12.56 1.85
N GLY A 125 -0.43 -12.14 1.61
CA GLY A 125 0.15 -10.91 2.13
C GLY A 125 0.49 -9.90 1.04
N ALA A 126 1.22 -8.85 1.42
CA ALA A 126 1.61 -7.78 0.50
C ALA A 126 2.47 -8.27 -0.67
N ARG A 127 3.22 -9.36 -0.51
CA ARG A 127 4.02 -9.95 -1.59
C ARG A 127 3.12 -10.57 -2.65
N GLU A 128 2.17 -11.38 -2.24
CA GLU A 128 1.21 -12.04 -3.12
C GLU A 128 0.32 -11.02 -3.82
N GLU A 129 -0.12 -9.98 -3.12
CA GLU A 129 -0.88 -8.87 -3.71
C GLU A 129 -0.10 -8.22 -4.87
N ALA A 130 1.18 -7.91 -4.67
CA ALA A 130 2.03 -7.36 -5.72
C ALA A 130 2.25 -8.36 -6.88
N GLN A 131 2.50 -9.64 -6.58
CA GLN A 131 2.70 -10.68 -7.59
C GLN A 131 1.45 -10.94 -8.46
N GLN A 132 0.28 -10.62 -7.94
CA GLN A 132 -1.01 -10.69 -8.64
C GLN A 132 -1.41 -9.36 -9.32
N ALA A 133 -0.48 -8.43 -9.48
CA ALA A 133 -0.70 -7.13 -10.09
C ALA A 133 -1.70 -6.24 -9.32
N PHE A 134 -1.66 -6.29 -8.00
CA PHE A 134 -2.44 -5.43 -7.09
C PHE A 134 -3.96 -5.47 -7.34
N PRO A 135 -4.61 -6.65 -7.22
CA PRO A 135 -6.03 -6.79 -7.54
C PRO A 135 -6.92 -5.86 -6.71
N HIS A 136 -6.62 -5.59 -5.43
CA HIS A 136 -7.40 -4.66 -4.62
C HIS A 136 -7.30 -3.22 -5.13
N VAL A 137 -6.15 -2.81 -5.66
CA VAL A 137 -6.00 -1.49 -6.29
C VAL A 137 -6.73 -1.45 -7.63
N MET A 138 -6.50 -2.44 -8.48
CA MET A 138 -7.00 -2.45 -9.85
C MET A 138 -8.50 -2.69 -9.95
N GLN A 139 -9.03 -3.59 -9.13
CA GLN A 139 -10.42 -4.06 -9.22
C GLN A 139 -11.36 -3.41 -8.19
N ARG A 140 -10.83 -2.76 -7.15
CA ARG A 140 -11.61 -2.13 -6.09
C ARG A 140 -11.34 -0.62 -5.99
N ALA A 141 -10.08 -0.24 -5.69
CA ALA A 141 -9.75 1.16 -5.44
C ALA A 141 -9.96 2.06 -6.65
N LEU A 142 -9.38 1.73 -7.80
CA LEU A 142 -9.46 2.57 -8.99
C LEU A 142 -10.89 2.73 -9.53
N PRO A 143 -11.72 1.68 -9.63
CA PRO A 143 -13.13 1.84 -10.00
C PRO A 143 -13.90 2.73 -9.01
N GLN A 144 -13.72 2.54 -7.70
CA GLN A 144 -14.38 3.38 -6.70
C GLN A 144 -13.90 4.84 -6.75
N LEU A 145 -12.61 5.07 -6.90
CA LEU A 145 -12.04 6.42 -7.04
C LEU A 145 -12.69 7.18 -8.22
N ARG A 146 -12.79 6.51 -9.35
CA ARG A 146 -13.43 7.07 -10.55
C ARG A 146 -14.91 7.35 -10.32
N LEU A 147 -15.63 6.40 -9.70
CA LEU A 147 -17.05 6.55 -9.38
C LEU A 147 -17.30 7.74 -8.45
N SER A 148 -16.54 7.87 -7.37
CA SER A 148 -16.69 8.99 -6.43
C SER A 148 -16.38 10.33 -7.08
N ARG A 149 -15.36 10.40 -7.93
CA ARG A 149 -15.06 11.60 -8.74
C ARG A 149 -16.18 11.97 -9.70
N LEU A 150 -16.76 10.99 -10.40
CA LEU A 150 -17.89 11.19 -11.30
C LEU A 150 -19.15 11.69 -10.57
N ARG A 151 -19.33 11.30 -9.32
CA ARG A 151 -20.42 11.78 -8.44
C ARG A 151 -20.15 13.17 -7.85
N GLY A 152 -19.03 13.82 -8.19
CA GLY A 152 -18.68 15.13 -7.70
C GLY A 152 -18.10 15.17 -6.28
N SER A 153 -17.68 14.04 -5.74
CA SER A 153 -16.99 14.01 -4.44
C SER A 153 -15.66 14.78 -4.53
N SER A 154 -15.30 15.47 -3.44
CA SER A 154 -13.96 16.06 -3.35
C SER A 154 -12.87 14.98 -3.44
N GLU A 155 -11.67 15.37 -3.86
CA GLU A 155 -10.56 14.43 -3.99
C GLU A 155 -10.25 13.69 -2.67
N THR A 156 -10.41 14.38 -1.53
CA THR A 156 -10.25 13.78 -0.20
C THR A 156 -11.27 12.65 0.02
N HIS A 157 -12.53 12.89 -0.29
CA HIS A 157 -13.58 11.89 -0.14
C HIS A 157 -13.44 10.76 -1.17
N ALA A 158 -13.10 11.07 -2.41
CA ALA A 158 -12.89 10.06 -3.44
C ALA A 158 -11.76 9.08 -3.07
N ARG A 159 -10.65 9.58 -2.51
CA ARG A 159 -9.55 8.73 -2.01
C ARG A 159 -9.95 7.92 -0.79
N LEU A 160 -10.74 8.49 0.10
CA LEU A 160 -11.24 7.78 1.27
C LEU A 160 -12.19 6.64 0.87
N ASP A 161 -13.09 6.89 -0.09
CA ASP A 161 -13.97 5.86 -0.62
C ASP A 161 -13.19 4.74 -1.32
N ALA A 162 -12.13 5.09 -2.06
CA ALA A 162 -11.23 4.10 -2.66
C ALA A 162 -10.53 3.23 -1.61
N LEU A 163 -10.12 3.82 -0.48
CA LEU A 163 -9.58 3.08 0.66
C LEU A 163 -10.63 2.15 1.26
N MET A 164 -11.86 2.63 1.47
CA MET A 164 -12.96 1.79 1.94
C MET A 164 -13.19 0.61 0.99
N ALA A 165 -13.17 0.84 -0.32
CA ALA A 165 -13.33 -0.22 -1.32
C ALA A 165 -12.26 -1.32 -1.20
N ILE A 166 -11.00 -0.97 -0.94
CA ILE A 166 -9.93 -1.94 -0.62
C ILE A 166 -10.29 -2.70 0.65
N MET A 167 -10.66 -1.99 1.71
CA MET A 167 -10.91 -2.57 3.03
C MET A 167 -12.09 -3.54 3.04
N THR A 168 -13.03 -3.45 2.11
CA THR A 168 -14.18 -4.39 2.04
C THR A 168 -13.78 -5.85 1.88
N SER A 169 -12.58 -6.14 1.35
CA SER A 169 -12.15 -7.50 1.02
C SER A 169 -10.66 -7.78 1.25
N LEU A 170 -9.85 -6.75 1.56
CA LEU A 170 -8.44 -6.96 1.86
C LEU A 170 -8.29 -7.74 3.15
N THR A 171 -7.53 -8.82 3.11
CA THR A 171 -7.06 -9.53 4.30
C THR A 171 -5.86 -8.79 4.88
N ASP A 172 -6.13 -7.72 5.65
CA ASP A 172 -5.08 -6.89 6.22
C ASP A 172 -4.31 -7.64 7.32
N THR A 173 -3.06 -7.98 7.02
CA THR A 173 -2.20 -8.73 7.95
C THR A 173 -1.82 -7.92 9.20
N CYS A 174 -1.91 -6.59 9.15
CA CYS A 174 -1.69 -5.73 10.31
C CYS A 174 -2.90 -5.78 11.25
N VAL A 175 -4.11 -5.75 10.71
CA VAL A 175 -5.35 -5.93 11.49
C VAL A 175 -5.38 -7.33 12.09
N LEU A 176 -5.14 -8.37 11.28
CA LEU A 176 -5.08 -9.76 11.76
C LEU A 176 -4.08 -9.94 12.90
N SER A 177 -2.90 -9.32 12.82
CA SER A 177 -1.87 -9.46 13.86
C SER A 177 -2.25 -8.80 15.19
N ARG A 178 -3.15 -7.81 15.18
CA ARG A 178 -3.55 -7.00 16.35
C ARG A 178 -4.90 -7.41 16.91
N ALA A 179 -5.87 -7.67 16.05
CA ALA A 179 -7.28 -7.85 16.41
C ALA A 179 -7.87 -9.21 15.98
N GLY A 180 -7.08 -10.06 15.32
CA GLY A 180 -7.54 -11.37 14.86
C GLY A 180 -8.59 -11.30 13.75
N LEU A 181 -9.31 -12.41 13.56
CA LEU A 181 -10.34 -12.54 12.54
C LEU A 181 -11.56 -11.63 12.83
N GLU A 182 -11.99 -11.56 14.07
CA GLU A 182 -13.11 -10.69 14.45
C GLU A 182 -12.84 -9.21 14.12
N GLY A 183 -11.62 -8.72 14.37
CA GLY A 183 -11.24 -7.36 14.00
C GLY A 183 -11.15 -7.15 12.49
N LEU A 184 -10.74 -8.18 11.74
CA LEU A 184 -10.76 -8.13 10.28
C LEU A 184 -12.18 -8.05 9.74
N ASP A 185 -13.09 -8.88 10.24
CA ASP A 185 -14.50 -8.89 9.83
C ASP A 185 -15.17 -7.56 10.17
N ALA A 186 -14.94 -7.03 11.37
CA ALA A 186 -15.46 -5.73 11.77
C ALA A 186 -14.97 -4.59 10.87
N MET A 187 -13.67 -4.57 10.52
CA MET A 187 -13.10 -3.60 9.58
C MET A 187 -13.76 -3.69 8.20
N GLN A 188 -13.94 -4.92 7.68
CA GLN A 188 -14.53 -5.13 6.37
C GLN A 188 -16.02 -4.73 6.35
N ASP A 189 -16.76 -5.04 7.41
CA ASP A 189 -18.18 -4.67 7.55
C ASP A 189 -18.36 -3.16 7.68
N GLY A 190 -17.54 -2.48 8.49
CA GLY A 190 -17.53 -1.04 8.60
C GLY A 190 -17.25 -0.35 7.26
N ALA A 191 -16.25 -0.82 6.52
CA ALA A 191 -15.94 -0.29 5.19
C ALA A 191 -17.13 -0.48 4.20
N ARG A 192 -17.79 -1.63 4.24
CA ARG A 192 -19.02 -1.88 3.45
C ARG A 192 -20.16 -0.93 3.85
N ALA A 193 -20.35 -0.71 5.16
CA ALA A 193 -21.38 0.19 5.67
C ALA A 193 -21.20 1.63 5.15
N VAL A 194 -19.97 2.15 5.18
CA VAL A 194 -19.64 3.50 4.64
C VAL A 194 -20.02 3.62 3.17
N LEU A 195 -19.62 2.67 2.34
CA LEU A 195 -19.89 2.71 0.90
C LEU A 195 -21.38 2.54 0.59
N ASN A 196 -22.08 1.65 1.29
CA ASN A 196 -23.50 1.42 1.14
C ASN A 196 -24.34 2.62 1.58
N ALA A 197 -23.84 3.42 2.53
CA ALA A 197 -24.47 4.67 2.98
C ALA A 197 -24.22 5.86 2.03
N GLY A 198 -23.60 5.63 0.87
CA GLY A 198 -23.35 6.66 -0.15
C GLY A 198 -21.91 7.19 -0.19
N GLY A 199 -21.01 6.60 0.59
CA GLY A 199 -19.60 6.98 0.67
C GLY A 199 -19.33 8.10 1.68
N SER A 200 -18.05 8.43 1.84
CA SER A 200 -17.57 9.37 2.86
C SER A 200 -17.98 10.84 2.65
N ALA A 201 -18.48 11.19 1.46
CA ALA A 201 -19.02 12.52 1.18
C ALA A 201 -20.47 12.68 1.66
N HIS A 202 -21.21 11.59 1.81
CA HIS A 202 -22.61 11.59 2.24
C HIS A 202 -22.72 11.62 3.77
N PRO A 203 -23.67 12.37 4.38
CA PRO A 203 -23.82 12.44 5.84
C PRO A 203 -23.95 11.08 6.53
N ALA A 204 -24.75 10.15 5.96
CA ALA A 204 -24.89 8.80 6.49
C ALA A 204 -23.58 7.99 6.39
N GLY A 205 -22.78 8.18 5.32
CA GLY A 205 -21.47 7.56 5.19
C GLY A 205 -20.45 8.13 6.16
N GLN A 206 -20.52 9.43 6.47
CA GLN A 206 -19.70 10.06 7.50
C GLN A 206 -20.02 9.52 8.90
N ALA A 207 -21.29 9.30 9.20
CA ALA A 207 -21.72 8.69 10.45
C ALA A 207 -21.15 7.26 10.57
N ALA A 208 -21.30 6.43 9.54
CA ALA A 208 -20.76 5.07 9.52
C ALA A 208 -19.21 5.02 9.58
N LEU A 209 -18.53 6.07 9.13
CA LEU A 209 -17.06 6.16 9.21
C LEU A 209 -16.57 6.52 10.63
N ALA A 210 -17.42 7.07 11.47
CA ALA A 210 -17.09 7.48 12.83
C ALA A 210 -17.26 6.33 13.84
N GLU A 211 -18.00 5.30 13.49
CA GLU A 211 -18.18 4.06 14.26
C GLU A 211 -16.95 3.13 14.13
#